data_5ff53ee9a4b709543baa0f0c56e10b9b
#
_entry.id   5ff53ee9a4b709543baa0f0c56e10b9b
#
_cell.length_a   1.000
_cell.length_b   1.000
_cell.length_c   1.000
_cell.angle_alpha   90.00
_cell.angle_beta   90.00
_cell.angle_gamma   90.00
#
_symmetry.space_group_name_H-M   'P 1'
#
loop_
_entity.id
_entity.type
_entity.pdbx_description
1 polymer ?
#
loop_
_entity_poly.entity_id
_entity_poly.type
_entity_poly.pdbx_seq_one_letter_code
_entity_poly.pdbx_strand_id
1 'polypeptide(L)'
;YLITKTFIDASRSLPMHIGFMGVIGALMSAFMNNVAALALLLPVDVQTAKKAKRLAGLSLMPLSFATILGGMATLVGTPPNIIISSFREKALGSPFQMFDFAPVGGVVALAGIAFIALFGWKLIPKRDTANLSDKAEEHYVAELTVPLGSDLIGKPLRDLNGAAGDCDVLIIGLIRKGIRLYGAAQNTTLREQDALVLEAAPNALDEFRTHLKLDFSDEKREALLKADGDGLSLSEVVVTETSRLNGKSVETVGLAWRQGAVLMGVARNGKKITKRLRKLTLLPGDILLLLSQKEKTDHIIDWLNVLPLEDRGTQLTANSKTGVAIALFGAAILMSSVGIVYLPIALGLVVVLYVLLGILEIDRLYHSIEWPVIVLLGSLIPLGTALETSGGTALLAELLLQFTEGQPDWMVLLILMIMTMTLSDILNNTATTIVAAPVALHLADQLGVSADPFLMAVAISASAAFLTPIGHKNNTIILGPGGYRFSDYWRMGLPLEIMIVAISVPLILVVWPL
;
A
#
# COMPACT_ATOMS: atom_id res chain seq x y z
N TYR A 1 0.07 -10.67 -17.91
CA TYR A 1 -0.32 -10.57 -19.33
C TYR A 1 -1.80 -10.91 -19.57
N LEU A 2 -2.33 -12.02 -19.04
CA LEU A 2 -3.77 -12.35 -19.10
C LEU A 2 -4.61 -11.31 -18.34
N ILE A 3 -4.18 -10.92 -17.17
CA ILE A 3 -4.83 -9.91 -16.33
C ILE A 3 -4.89 -8.56 -17.07
N THR A 4 -3.77 -8.03 -17.55
CA THR A 4 -3.73 -6.72 -18.21
C THR A 4 -4.57 -6.64 -19.48
N LYS A 5 -4.57 -7.68 -20.34
CA LYS A 5 -5.31 -7.66 -21.60
C LYS A 5 -6.83 -7.77 -21.42
N THR A 6 -7.29 -8.51 -20.40
CA THR A 6 -8.72 -8.71 -20.12
C THR A 6 -9.29 -7.61 -19.21
N PHE A 7 -8.45 -6.96 -18.40
CA PHE A 7 -8.87 -6.05 -17.34
C PHE A 7 -8.82 -4.58 -17.74
N ILE A 8 -7.95 -4.17 -18.67
CA ILE A 8 -7.90 -2.80 -19.18
C ILE A 8 -8.94 -2.62 -20.29
N ASP A 9 -10.21 -2.62 -19.93
CA ASP A 9 -11.29 -2.28 -20.84
C ASP A 9 -11.89 -0.92 -20.45
N ALA A 10 -11.42 0.12 -21.13
CA ALA A 10 -11.87 1.49 -20.93
C ALA A 10 -13.32 1.75 -21.39
N SER A 11 -13.93 0.81 -22.10
CA SER A 11 -15.31 0.91 -22.61
C SER A 11 -16.36 0.61 -21.54
N ARG A 12 -15.99 -0.07 -20.43
CA ARG A 12 -16.93 -0.41 -19.35
C ARG A 12 -17.46 0.83 -18.65
N SER A 13 -18.74 0.79 -18.26
CA SER A 13 -19.28 1.80 -17.36
C SER A 13 -18.58 1.78 -16.01
N LEU A 14 -18.51 2.91 -15.30
CA LEU A 14 -17.81 2.99 -14.02
C LEU A 14 -18.33 1.98 -12.98
N PRO A 15 -19.65 1.78 -12.78
CA PRO A 15 -20.17 0.75 -11.86
C PRO A 15 -19.72 -0.67 -12.23
N MET A 16 -19.74 -1.00 -13.52
CA MET A 16 -19.30 -2.30 -14.00
C MET A 16 -17.80 -2.52 -13.78
N HIS A 17 -16.98 -1.48 -14.00
CA HIS A 17 -15.55 -1.53 -13.74
C HIS A 17 -15.28 -1.74 -12.24
N ILE A 18 -15.95 -0.98 -11.36
CA ILE A 18 -15.84 -1.12 -9.90
C ILE A 18 -16.25 -2.52 -9.45
N GLY A 19 -17.40 -3.02 -9.91
CA GLY A 19 -17.85 -4.36 -9.57
C GLY A 19 -16.89 -5.46 -10.02
N PHE A 20 -16.39 -5.38 -11.24
CA PHE A 20 -15.44 -6.33 -11.79
C PHE A 20 -14.09 -6.32 -11.05
N MET A 21 -13.49 -5.12 -10.88
CA MET A 21 -12.24 -4.98 -10.14
C MET A 21 -12.42 -5.34 -8.67
N GLY A 22 -13.58 -5.01 -8.09
CA GLY A 22 -13.91 -5.34 -6.72
C GLY A 22 -14.00 -6.86 -6.48
N VAL A 23 -14.69 -7.60 -7.36
CA VAL A 23 -14.79 -9.07 -7.26
C VAL A 23 -13.41 -9.71 -7.36
N ILE A 24 -12.58 -9.27 -8.32
CA ILE A 24 -11.23 -9.81 -8.48
C ILE A 24 -10.36 -9.48 -7.26
N GLY A 25 -10.40 -8.21 -6.81
CA GLY A 25 -9.66 -7.79 -5.64
C GLY A 25 -10.06 -8.57 -4.39
N ALA A 26 -11.35 -8.82 -4.21
CA ALA A 26 -11.85 -9.62 -3.09
C ALA A 26 -11.42 -11.10 -3.20
N LEU A 27 -11.54 -11.71 -4.38
CA LEU A 27 -11.11 -13.09 -4.59
C LEU A 27 -9.61 -13.27 -4.35
N MET A 28 -8.78 -12.34 -4.85
CA MET A 28 -7.34 -12.35 -4.56
C MET A 28 -7.10 -12.20 -3.05
N SER A 29 -7.76 -11.23 -2.43
CA SER A 29 -7.57 -10.90 -1.01
C SER A 29 -8.08 -11.99 -0.06
N ALA A 30 -8.97 -12.84 -0.49
CA ALA A 30 -9.39 -14.01 0.28
C ALA A 30 -8.24 -15.01 0.53
N PHE A 31 -7.22 -15.04 -0.33
CA PHE A 31 -6.11 -16.00 -0.26
C PHE A 31 -4.73 -15.35 -0.13
N MET A 32 -4.65 -14.03 -0.16
CA MET A 32 -3.41 -13.28 0.01
C MET A 32 -3.67 -12.03 0.86
N ASN A 33 -2.61 -11.41 1.36
CA ASN A 33 -2.72 -10.17 2.12
C ASN A 33 -3.46 -9.09 1.32
N ASN A 34 -4.40 -8.37 1.96
CA ASN A 34 -5.20 -7.29 1.39
C ASN A 34 -4.34 -6.22 0.70
N VAL A 35 -3.20 -5.87 1.30
CA VAL A 35 -2.25 -4.88 0.76
C VAL A 35 -1.64 -5.37 -0.54
N ALA A 36 -1.25 -6.65 -0.61
CA ALA A 36 -0.68 -7.24 -1.82
C ALA A 36 -1.70 -7.31 -2.96
N ALA A 37 -2.95 -7.69 -2.66
CA ALA A 37 -4.04 -7.69 -3.64
C ALA A 37 -4.29 -6.29 -4.22
N LEU A 38 -4.37 -5.27 -3.35
CA LEU A 38 -4.52 -3.89 -3.77
C LEU A 38 -3.31 -3.41 -4.60
N ALA A 39 -2.08 -3.69 -4.15
CA ALA A 39 -0.86 -3.26 -4.83
C ALA A 39 -0.76 -3.77 -6.27
N LEU A 40 -1.21 -5.01 -6.52
CA LEU A 40 -1.25 -5.60 -7.87
C LEU A 40 -2.33 -4.95 -8.76
N LEU A 41 -3.46 -4.57 -8.20
CA LEU A 41 -4.59 -4.03 -8.97
C LEU A 41 -4.57 -2.51 -9.10
N LEU A 42 -3.92 -1.79 -8.18
CA LEU A 42 -3.86 -0.33 -8.17
C LEU A 42 -3.31 0.26 -9.49
N PRO A 43 -2.16 -0.21 -10.03
CA PRO A 43 -1.65 0.30 -11.31
C PRO A 43 -2.62 0.06 -12.47
N VAL A 44 -3.29 -1.10 -12.46
CA VAL A 44 -4.26 -1.48 -13.50
C VAL A 44 -5.48 -0.56 -13.45
N ASP A 45 -5.99 -0.28 -12.25
CA ASP A 45 -7.14 0.61 -12.04
C ASP A 45 -6.82 2.05 -12.45
N VAL A 46 -5.66 2.59 -12.03
CA VAL A 46 -5.19 3.93 -12.41
C VAL A 46 -5.03 4.06 -13.92
N GLN A 47 -4.41 3.08 -14.58
CA GLN A 47 -4.27 3.09 -16.04
C GLN A 47 -5.61 3.03 -16.76
N THR A 48 -6.53 2.20 -16.27
CA THR A 48 -7.87 2.08 -16.87
C THR A 48 -8.64 3.39 -16.70
N ALA A 49 -8.55 4.04 -15.54
CA ALA A 49 -9.13 5.35 -15.29
C ALA A 49 -8.55 6.41 -16.24
N LYS A 50 -7.23 6.44 -16.42
CA LYS A 50 -6.51 7.36 -17.33
C LYS A 50 -6.97 7.16 -18.79
N LYS A 51 -7.01 5.90 -19.28
CA LYS A 51 -7.49 5.56 -20.63
C LYS A 51 -8.96 5.92 -20.84
N ALA A 52 -9.80 5.73 -19.82
CA ALA A 52 -11.22 6.06 -19.86
C ALA A 52 -11.50 7.56 -19.59
N LYS A 53 -10.46 8.40 -19.42
CA LYS A 53 -10.55 9.81 -19.03
C LYS A 53 -11.44 10.03 -17.79
N ARG A 54 -11.27 9.19 -16.76
CA ARG A 54 -12.00 9.22 -15.50
C ARG A 54 -11.06 9.56 -14.35
N LEU A 55 -11.62 10.10 -13.27
CA LEU A 55 -10.89 10.32 -12.03
C LEU A 55 -10.60 8.97 -11.36
N ALA A 56 -9.34 8.62 -11.14
CA ALA A 56 -8.94 7.38 -10.47
C ALA A 56 -9.53 7.27 -9.05
N GLY A 57 -9.73 8.42 -8.37
CA GLY A 57 -10.35 8.47 -7.05
C GLY A 57 -11.78 7.90 -7.00
N LEU A 58 -12.50 7.79 -8.11
CA LEU A 58 -13.84 7.19 -8.10
C LEU A 58 -13.82 5.65 -8.07
N SER A 59 -12.70 5.00 -8.40
CA SER A 59 -12.56 3.54 -8.41
C SER A 59 -11.57 3.01 -7.37
N LEU A 60 -10.56 3.78 -6.95
CA LEU A 60 -9.52 3.32 -6.03
C LEU A 60 -10.05 3.06 -4.61
N MET A 61 -10.91 3.91 -4.04
CA MET A 61 -11.52 3.65 -2.72
C MET A 61 -12.45 2.44 -2.77
N PRO A 62 -13.35 2.30 -3.76
CA PRO A 62 -14.07 1.06 -4.02
C PRO A 62 -13.18 -0.18 -4.07
N LEU A 63 -12.06 -0.14 -4.80
CA LEU A 63 -11.14 -1.25 -4.92
C LEU A 63 -10.47 -1.58 -3.57
N SER A 64 -10.02 -0.57 -2.83
CA SER A 64 -9.46 -0.76 -1.48
C SER A 64 -10.46 -1.46 -0.55
N PHE A 65 -11.68 -0.96 -0.50
CA PHE A 65 -12.72 -1.53 0.36
C PHE A 65 -13.11 -2.95 -0.08
N ALA A 66 -13.18 -3.21 -1.38
CA ALA A 66 -13.46 -4.56 -1.88
C ALA A 66 -12.36 -5.57 -1.50
N THR A 67 -11.08 -5.17 -1.52
CA THR A 67 -9.98 -6.05 -1.06
C THR A 67 -10.06 -6.30 0.44
N ILE A 68 -10.42 -5.30 1.25
CA ILE A 68 -10.62 -5.48 2.69
C ILE A 68 -11.77 -6.45 2.96
N LEU A 69 -12.91 -6.27 2.29
CA LEU A 69 -14.07 -7.16 2.40
C LEU A 69 -13.74 -8.59 2.02
N GLY A 70 -12.97 -8.79 0.93
CA GLY A 70 -12.56 -10.12 0.48
C GLY A 70 -11.73 -10.88 1.50
N GLY A 71 -10.86 -10.17 2.23
CA GLY A 71 -10.04 -10.76 3.30
C GLY A 71 -10.85 -11.34 4.45
N MET A 72 -12.09 -10.89 4.67
CA MET A 72 -12.96 -11.41 5.73
C MET A 72 -13.51 -12.82 5.43
N ALA A 73 -13.41 -13.30 4.19
CA ALA A 73 -14.07 -14.53 3.76
C ALA A 73 -13.32 -15.81 4.13
N THR A 74 -12.05 -15.75 4.48
CA THR A 74 -11.23 -16.93 4.80
C THR A 74 -10.32 -16.73 5.98
N LEU A 75 -9.83 -17.82 6.54
CA LEU A 75 -8.90 -17.80 7.68
C LEU A 75 -7.63 -16.98 7.40
N VAL A 76 -7.07 -17.09 6.19
CA VAL A 76 -5.76 -16.48 5.83
C VAL A 76 -5.89 -15.11 5.18
N GLY A 77 -7.10 -14.66 4.84
CA GLY A 77 -7.31 -13.41 4.11
C GLY A 77 -6.93 -12.17 4.91
N THR A 78 -7.06 -12.21 6.24
CA THR A 78 -6.72 -11.09 7.12
C THR A 78 -6.16 -11.56 8.47
N PRO A 79 -5.18 -10.85 9.07
CA PRO A 79 -4.60 -11.22 10.37
C PRO A 79 -5.63 -11.40 11.51
N PRO A 80 -6.69 -10.59 11.65
CA PRO A 80 -7.73 -10.82 12.65
C PRO A 80 -8.28 -12.24 12.68
N ASN A 81 -8.56 -12.83 11.52
CA ASN A 81 -9.12 -14.18 11.45
C ASN A 81 -8.16 -15.24 12.01
N ILE A 82 -6.87 -15.11 11.72
CA ILE A 82 -5.83 -16.01 12.26
C ILE A 82 -5.74 -15.88 13.79
N ILE A 83 -5.79 -14.66 14.29
CA ILE A 83 -5.71 -14.37 15.72
C ILE A 83 -6.92 -14.95 16.44
N ILE A 84 -8.14 -14.70 15.94
CA ILE A 84 -9.38 -15.23 16.50
C ILE A 84 -9.37 -16.76 16.49
N SER A 85 -8.86 -17.38 15.42
CA SER A 85 -8.70 -18.84 15.37
C SER A 85 -7.76 -19.36 16.45
N SER A 86 -6.66 -18.65 16.75
CA SER A 86 -5.74 -19.00 17.84
C SER A 86 -6.37 -18.84 19.22
N PHE A 87 -7.21 -17.82 19.44
CA PHE A 87 -7.96 -17.65 20.68
C PHE A 87 -8.99 -18.78 20.87
N ARG A 88 -9.70 -19.13 19.79
CA ARG A 88 -10.63 -20.27 19.81
C ARG A 88 -9.94 -21.58 20.18
N GLU A 89 -8.79 -21.84 19.52
CA GLU A 89 -8.00 -23.06 19.79
C GLU A 89 -7.60 -23.16 21.28
N LYS A 90 -7.16 -22.05 21.86
CA LYS A 90 -6.79 -22.01 23.30
C LYS A 90 -8.01 -22.20 24.22
N ALA A 91 -9.15 -21.60 23.90
CA ALA A 91 -10.33 -21.62 24.74
C ALA A 91 -11.18 -22.89 24.57
N LEU A 92 -11.32 -23.39 23.33
CA LEU A 92 -12.23 -24.49 22.97
C LEU A 92 -11.50 -25.76 22.48
N GLY A 93 -10.15 -25.75 22.40
CA GLY A 93 -9.32 -26.90 22.02
C GLY A 93 -9.25 -27.18 20.51
N SER A 94 -9.90 -26.37 19.67
CA SER A 94 -9.88 -26.52 18.21
C SER A 94 -9.91 -25.17 17.51
N PRO A 95 -9.08 -24.96 16.45
CA PRO A 95 -9.08 -23.72 15.68
C PRO A 95 -10.29 -23.66 14.72
N PHE A 96 -10.56 -22.46 14.18
CA PHE A 96 -11.45 -22.31 13.02
C PHE A 96 -10.77 -22.91 11.77
N GLN A 97 -11.60 -23.49 10.89
CA GLN A 97 -11.15 -24.01 9.61
C GLN A 97 -11.07 -22.90 8.56
N MET A 98 -10.46 -23.22 7.41
CA MET A 98 -10.18 -22.27 6.32
C MET A 98 -11.40 -21.45 5.87
N PHE A 99 -12.58 -22.06 5.77
CA PHE A 99 -13.80 -21.45 5.25
C PHE A 99 -14.88 -21.21 6.28
N ASP A 100 -14.61 -21.35 7.57
CA ASP A 100 -15.61 -21.08 8.63
C ASP A 100 -16.06 -19.60 8.62
N PHE A 101 -15.20 -18.71 8.12
CA PHE A 101 -15.52 -17.29 7.97
C PHE A 101 -16.37 -17.01 6.71
N ALA A 102 -16.41 -17.91 5.73
CA ALA A 102 -17.07 -17.68 4.44
C ALA A 102 -18.59 -17.46 4.53
N PRO A 103 -19.36 -18.18 5.38
CA PRO A 103 -20.80 -17.97 5.47
C PRO A 103 -21.19 -16.54 5.86
N VAL A 104 -20.41 -15.88 6.71
CA VAL A 104 -20.64 -14.48 7.11
C VAL A 104 -19.79 -13.54 6.27
N GLY A 105 -18.46 -13.67 6.29
CA GLY A 105 -17.55 -12.78 5.59
C GLY A 105 -17.73 -12.79 4.07
N GLY A 106 -18.04 -13.93 3.47
CA GLY A 106 -18.31 -14.04 2.03
C GLY A 106 -19.60 -13.33 1.62
N VAL A 107 -20.68 -13.47 2.39
CA VAL A 107 -21.95 -12.76 2.13
C VAL A 107 -21.77 -11.26 2.30
N VAL A 108 -21.08 -10.85 3.37
CA VAL A 108 -20.74 -9.44 3.62
C VAL A 108 -19.90 -8.87 2.47
N ALA A 109 -18.90 -9.63 1.99
CA ALA A 109 -18.07 -9.19 0.86
C ALA A 109 -18.89 -9.02 -0.42
N LEU A 110 -19.77 -9.97 -0.76
CA LEU A 110 -20.63 -9.86 -1.93
C LEU A 110 -21.60 -8.68 -1.84
N ALA A 111 -22.28 -8.52 -0.70
CA ALA A 111 -23.20 -7.41 -0.47
C ALA A 111 -22.46 -6.07 -0.48
N GLY A 112 -21.27 -5.99 0.15
CA GLY A 112 -20.43 -4.80 0.18
C GLY A 112 -19.94 -4.39 -1.21
N ILE A 113 -19.48 -5.33 -2.02
CA ILE A 113 -19.06 -5.06 -3.40
C ILE A 113 -20.25 -4.58 -4.24
N ALA A 114 -21.42 -5.20 -4.10
CA ALA A 114 -22.63 -4.76 -4.77
C ALA A 114 -23.02 -3.33 -4.36
N PHE A 115 -23.00 -3.02 -3.06
CA PHE A 115 -23.24 -1.67 -2.55
C PHE A 115 -22.25 -0.66 -3.12
N ILE A 116 -20.96 -0.95 -3.07
CA ILE A 116 -19.89 -0.07 -3.54
C ILE A 116 -20.04 0.19 -5.04
N ALA A 117 -20.31 -0.85 -5.84
CA ALA A 117 -20.45 -0.75 -7.29
C ALA A 117 -21.71 0.00 -7.73
N LEU A 118 -22.82 -0.14 -7.03
CA LEU A 118 -24.09 0.47 -7.41
C LEU A 118 -24.28 1.89 -6.82
N PHE A 119 -23.88 2.10 -5.58
CA PHE A 119 -24.18 3.31 -4.83
C PHE A 119 -22.93 4.00 -4.24
N GLY A 120 -21.99 3.25 -3.66
CA GLY A 120 -20.91 3.76 -2.83
C GLY A 120 -20.02 4.78 -3.54
N TRP A 121 -19.65 4.55 -4.79
CA TRP A 121 -18.83 5.47 -5.57
C TRP A 121 -19.44 6.87 -5.76
N LYS A 122 -20.78 7.00 -5.67
CA LYS A 122 -21.49 8.28 -5.78
C LYS A 122 -21.29 9.16 -4.53
N LEU A 123 -20.93 8.56 -3.40
CA LEU A 123 -20.68 9.24 -2.13
C LEU A 123 -19.26 9.83 -2.07
N ILE A 124 -18.38 9.42 -2.99
CA ILE A 124 -17.00 9.89 -3.06
C ILE A 124 -16.96 11.29 -3.68
N PRO A 125 -16.29 12.27 -3.05
CA PRO A 125 -16.12 13.59 -3.63
C PRO A 125 -15.28 13.52 -4.91
N LYS A 126 -15.76 14.14 -5.98
CA LYS A 126 -15.00 14.26 -7.23
C LYS A 126 -13.89 15.29 -7.03
N ARG A 127 -12.65 14.84 -7.03
CA ARG A 127 -11.46 15.69 -6.94
C ARG A 127 -10.47 15.31 -8.03
N ASP A 128 -9.90 16.32 -8.67
CA ASP A 128 -8.80 16.10 -9.60
C ASP A 128 -7.56 15.70 -8.80
N THR A 129 -7.00 14.54 -9.14
CA THR A 129 -5.66 14.16 -8.68
C THR A 129 -4.65 15.09 -9.34
N ALA A 130 -3.71 15.61 -8.57
CA ALA A 130 -2.61 16.36 -9.15
C ALA A 130 -1.79 15.42 -10.05
N ASN A 131 -2.04 15.50 -11.37
CA ASN A 131 -1.15 14.87 -12.34
C ASN A 131 0.20 15.57 -12.25
N LEU A 132 1.20 14.89 -11.70
CA LEU A 132 2.55 15.42 -11.61
C LEU A 132 3.14 15.64 -13.01
N SER A 133 2.70 14.85 -14.00
CA SER A 133 3.17 14.94 -15.38
C SER A 133 2.56 16.09 -16.19
N ASP A 134 1.31 16.53 -15.90
CA ASP A 134 0.60 17.50 -16.76
C ASP A 134 0.88 18.98 -16.43
N LYS A 135 1.48 19.27 -15.29
CA LYS A 135 1.94 20.61 -14.88
C LYS A 135 3.16 20.50 -13.98
N ALA A 136 4.23 19.86 -14.43
CA ALA A 136 5.53 20.29 -13.98
C ALA A 136 5.59 21.78 -14.35
N GLU A 137 5.53 22.71 -13.40
CA GLU A 137 6.09 24.04 -13.64
C GLU A 137 7.44 23.75 -14.26
N GLU A 138 7.64 24.33 -15.45
CA GLU A 138 8.76 24.07 -16.35
C GLU A 138 10.08 24.07 -15.61
N HIS A 139 10.43 22.93 -14.97
CA HIS A 139 11.78 22.67 -14.59
C HIS A 139 12.49 22.19 -15.84
N TYR A 140 13.42 22.97 -16.31
CA TYR A 140 14.22 22.66 -17.48
C TYR A 140 15.48 21.91 -17.06
N VAL A 141 15.80 20.88 -17.79
CA VAL A 141 17.13 20.29 -17.71
C VAL A 141 18.04 21.14 -18.60
N ALA A 142 19.03 21.78 -18.00
CA ALA A 142 19.99 22.62 -18.69
C ALA A 142 21.42 22.10 -18.48
N GLU A 143 22.26 22.32 -19.47
CA GLU A 143 23.69 22.05 -19.36
C GLU A 143 24.43 23.38 -19.19
N LEU A 144 25.15 23.53 -18.07
CA LEU A 144 26.02 24.66 -17.82
C LEU A 144 27.47 24.15 -17.84
N THR A 145 28.32 24.84 -18.61
CA THR A 145 29.72 24.48 -18.79
C THR A 145 30.62 25.23 -17.81
N VAL A 146 31.63 24.55 -17.28
CA VAL A 146 32.68 25.14 -16.46
C VAL A 146 33.65 25.88 -17.38
N PRO A 147 33.72 27.24 -17.35
CA PRO A 147 34.54 28.01 -18.24
C PRO A 147 36.04 27.84 -17.92
N LEU A 148 36.89 28.20 -18.90
CA LEU A 148 38.34 28.24 -18.77
C LEU A 148 38.72 29.19 -17.62
N GLY A 149 39.58 28.73 -16.71
CA GLY A 149 40.03 29.54 -15.59
C GLY A 149 39.02 29.72 -14.42
N SER A 150 37.96 28.91 -14.38
CA SER A 150 36.99 28.94 -13.30
C SER A 150 37.58 28.51 -11.95
N ASP A 151 37.19 29.19 -10.86
CA ASP A 151 37.56 28.84 -9.48
C ASP A 151 37.00 27.48 -9.02
N LEU A 152 36.15 26.85 -9.84
CA LEU A 152 35.56 25.52 -9.60
C LEU A 152 36.47 24.39 -10.04
N ILE A 153 37.47 24.66 -10.86
CA ILE A 153 38.41 23.64 -11.39
C ILE A 153 39.19 23.03 -10.22
N GLY A 154 39.26 21.71 -10.18
CA GLY A 154 39.91 20.97 -9.11
C GLY A 154 39.04 20.71 -7.86
N LYS A 155 37.89 21.34 -7.73
CA LYS A 155 36.95 21.05 -6.65
C LYS A 155 36.08 19.83 -6.99
N PRO A 156 35.73 18.99 -6.03
CA PRO A 156 34.78 17.89 -6.26
C PRO A 156 33.36 18.43 -6.47
N LEU A 157 32.59 17.77 -7.32
CA LEU A 157 31.22 18.20 -7.66
C LEU A 157 30.32 18.37 -6.42
N ARG A 158 30.54 17.58 -5.36
CA ARG A 158 29.81 17.68 -4.09
C ARG A 158 29.88 19.05 -3.42
N ASP A 159 30.97 19.80 -3.64
CA ASP A 159 31.17 21.12 -3.03
C ASP A 159 30.19 22.16 -3.61
N LEU A 160 29.60 21.90 -4.78
CA LEU A 160 28.57 22.73 -5.39
C LEU A 160 27.18 22.48 -4.79
N ASN A 161 26.99 21.40 -4.02
CA ASN A 161 25.67 21.06 -3.48
C ASN A 161 25.11 22.11 -2.50
N GLY A 162 25.97 22.83 -1.81
CA GLY A 162 25.57 23.95 -0.95
C GLY A 162 24.90 25.06 -1.77
N ALA A 163 25.61 25.59 -2.75
CA ALA A 163 25.12 26.62 -3.66
C ALA A 163 23.90 26.15 -4.48
N ALA A 164 23.91 24.88 -4.91
CA ALA A 164 22.78 24.28 -5.61
C ALA A 164 21.52 24.22 -4.71
N GLY A 165 21.69 23.91 -3.42
CA GLY A 165 20.59 23.89 -2.46
C GLY A 165 20.03 25.27 -2.13
N ASP A 166 20.88 26.30 -2.11
CA ASP A 166 20.50 27.69 -1.85
C ASP A 166 19.69 28.28 -3.02
N CYS A 167 20.07 27.92 -4.26
CA CYS A 167 19.40 28.38 -5.48
C CYS A 167 18.24 27.46 -5.94
N ASP A 168 17.91 26.39 -5.20
CA ASP A 168 16.90 25.38 -5.59
C ASP A 168 17.19 24.70 -6.95
N VAL A 169 18.48 24.47 -7.23
CA VAL A 169 18.98 23.79 -8.43
C VAL A 169 19.36 22.35 -8.09
N LEU A 170 19.04 21.41 -8.97
CA LEU A 170 19.43 20.02 -8.86
C LEU A 170 20.55 19.67 -9.84
N ILE A 171 21.68 19.22 -9.31
CA ILE A 171 22.77 18.68 -10.13
C ILE A 171 22.48 17.20 -10.42
N ILE A 172 22.08 16.87 -11.66
CA ILE A 172 21.76 15.51 -12.10
C ILE A 172 23.03 14.72 -12.39
N GLY A 173 24.04 15.36 -12.98
CA GLY A 173 25.26 14.69 -13.38
C GLY A 173 26.29 15.63 -14.02
N LEU A 174 27.33 15.01 -14.54
CA LEU A 174 28.43 15.66 -15.21
C LEU A 174 28.66 15.01 -16.59
N ILE A 175 28.86 15.81 -17.61
CA ILE A 175 29.29 15.34 -18.94
C ILE A 175 30.76 15.75 -19.14
N ARG A 176 31.60 14.79 -19.44
CA ARG A 176 33.00 14.99 -19.74
C ARG A 176 33.35 14.32 -21.07
N LYS A 177 33.81 15.09 -22.05
CA LYS A 177 34.12 14.58 -23.40
C LYS A 177 33.03 13.72 -24.02
N GLY A 178 31.77 14.13 -23.85
CA GLY A 178 30.58 13.43 -24.36
C GLY A 178 30.13 12.21 -23.54
N ILE A 179 30.85 11.83 -22.49
CA ILE A 179 30.48 10.72 -21.60
C ILE A 179 29.74 11.28 -20.37
N ARG A 180 28.51 10.80 -20.14
CA ARG A 180 27.71 11.18 -18.98
C ARG A 180 28.10 10.37 -17.74
N LEU A 181 28.46 11.06 -16.66
CA LEU A 181 28.77 10.50 -15.36
C LEU A 181 27.61 10.76 -14.40
N TYR A 182 26.89 9.71 -14.04
CA TYR A 182 25.78 9.77 -13.09
C TYR A 182 26.22 9.20 -11.74
N GLY A 183 25.63 9.67 -10.64
CA GLY A 183 25.83 9.11 -9.30
C GLY A 183 27.26 9.17 -8.77
N ALA A 184 28.19 8.52 -9.42
CA ALA A 184 29.63 8.55 -9.08
C ALA A 184 30.30 9.92 -9.31
N ALA A 185 29.61 10.84 -9.99
CA ALA A 185 30.13 12.17 -10.31
C ALA A 185 30.36 13.06 -9.08
N GLN A 186 29.72 12.80 -7.95
CA GLN A 186 29.80 13.63 -6.72
C GLN A 186 31.24 13.78 -6.19
N ASN A 187 32.06 12.74 -6.30
CA ASN A 187 33.46 12.78 -5.89
C ASN A 187 34.42 13.13 -7.04
N THR A 188 33.88 13.34 -8.24
CA THR A 188 34.70 13.70 -9.41
C THR A 188 35.11 15.17 -9.32
N THR A 189 36.38 15.42 -9.46
CA THR A 189 36.94 16.78 -9.55
C THR A 189 36.54 17.42 -10.87
N LEU A 190 36.03 18.64 -10.80
CA LEU A 190 35.65 19.43 -11.97
C LEU A 190 36.89 19.82 -12.81
N ARG A 191 36.73 19.79 -14.11
CA ARG A 191 37.73 20.21 -15.08
C ARG A 191 37.16 21.25 -16.03
N GLU A 192 38.04 21.91 -16.73
CA GLU A 192 37.67 22.81 -17.82
C GLU A 192 36.77 22.11 -18.85
N GLN A 193 35.76 22.81 -19.33
CA GLN A 193 34.76 22.31 -20.31
C GLN A 193 33.92 21.13 -19.84
N ASP A 194 33.93 20.79 -18.55
CA ASP A 194 32.94 19.89 -18.03
C ASP A 194 31.54 20.54 -18.08
N ALA A 195 30.54 19.81 -18.58
CA ALA A 195 29.16 20.29 -18.59
C ALA A 195 28.40 19.68 -17.41
N LEU A 196 27.86 20.54 -16.56
CA LEU A 196 26.98 20.18 -15.46
C LEU A 196 25.56 20.02 -16.00
N VAL A 197 24.96 18.86 -15.82
CA VAL A 197 23.56 18.62 -16.13
C VAL A 197 22.73 19.01 -14.91
N LEU A 198 21.94 20.05 -15.06
CA LEU A 198 21.18 20.69 -13.97
C LEU A 198 19.70 20.66 -14.27
N GLU A 199 18.90 20.58 -13.24
CA GLU A 199 17.46 20.77 -13.31
C GLU A 199 17.06 21.90 -12.37
N ALA A 200 16.36 22.88 -12.89
CA ALA A 200 15.86 24.02 -12.13
C ALA A 200 14.77 24.78 -12.89
N ALA A 201 14.03 25.61 -12.17
CA ALA A 201 13.23 26.66 -12.77
C ALA A 201 14.13 27.71 -13.47
N PRO A 202 13.68 28.39 -14.53
CA PRO A 202 14.51 29.35 -15.29
C PRO A 202 15.22 30.40 -14.42
N ASN A 203 14.50 30.97 -13.46
CA ASN A 203 15.05 31.97 -12.55
C ASN A 203 16.14 31.40 -11.61
N ALA A 204 15.91 30.19 -11.10
CA ALA A 204 16.87 29.49 -10.23
C ALA A 204 18.14 29.09 -11.00
N LEU A 205 17.98 28.72 -12.28
CA LEU A 205 19.09 28.38 -13.15
C LEU A 205 19.98 29.61 -13.43
N ASP A 206 19.38 30.78 -13.71
CA ASP A 206 20.11 32.02 -13.94
C ASP A 206 20.83 32.51 -12.67
N GLU A 207 20.21 32.38 -11.52
CA GLU A 207 20.81 32.71 -10.21
C GLU A 207 22.01 31.80 -9.93
N PHE A 208 21.88 30.49 -10.11
CA PHE A 208 22.95 29.51 -9.94
C PHE A 208 24.10 29.74 -10.92
N ARG A 209 23.78 30.00 -12.19
CA ARG A 209 24.76 30.34 -13.24
C ARG A 209 25.56 31.57 -12.86
N THR A 210 24.89 32.63 -12.43
CA THR A 210 25.53 33.90 -12.08
C THR A 210 26.39 33.76 -10.82
N HIS A 211 25.91 33.04 -9.80
CA HIS A 211 26.60 32.81 -8.54
C HIS A 211 27.91 32.02 -8.73
N LEU A 212 27.91 31.02 -9.61
CA LEU A 212 29.06 30.14 -9.85
C LEU A 212 29.87 30.52 -11.12
N LYS A 213 29.47 31.57 -11.82
CA LYS A 213 30.09 32.05 -13.07
C LYS A 213 30.22 30.92 -14.11
N LEU A 214 29.12 30.19 -14.34
CA LEU A 214 29.03 29.12 -15.34
C LEU A 214 28.49 29.68 -16.66
N ASP A 215 28.84 29.05 -17.80
CA ASP A 215 28.37 29.43 -19.11
C ASP A 215 27.33 28.43 -19.65
N PHE A 216 26.42 28.91 -20.53
CA PHE A 216 25.57 28.00 -21.29
C PHE A 216 26.41 27.27 -22.36
N SER A 217 26.17 25.97 -22.51
CA SER A 217 26.77 25.20 -23.59
C SER A 217 26.18 25.63 -24.94
N ASP A 218 27.00 26.23 -25.81
CA ASP A 218 26.56 26.83 -27.09
C ASP A 218 26.09 25.81 -28.15
N GLU A 219 26.34 24.51 -27.98
CA GLU A 219 26.18 23.56 -29.10
C GLU A 219 24.84 22.80 -29.16
N LYS A 220 23.93 22.90 -28.16
CA LYS A 220 22.77 22.01 -28.16
C LYS A 220 21.45 22.58 -27.61
N ARG A 221 21.15 23.81 -27.92
CA ARG A 221 19.79 24.36 -27.60
C ARG A 221 18.63 23.62 -28.29
N GLU A 222 18.89 22.98 -29.45
CA GLU A 222 17.90 22.19 -30.20
C GLU A 222 17.87 20.71 -29.85
N ALA A 223 18.92 20.12 -29.29
CA ALA A 223 18.97 18.70 -28.95
C ALA A 223 18.30 18.37 -27.61
N LEU A 224 18.19 19.35 -26.72
CA LEU A 224 17.52 19.19 -25.40
C LEU A 224 16.00 19.17 -25.50
N LEU A 225 15.41 19.74 -26.54
CA LEU A 225 13.98 19.66 -26.85
C LEU A 225 13.58 18.30 -27.47
N LYS A 226 14.55 17.47 -27.84
CA LYS A 226 14.38 16.11 -28.37
C LYS A 226 15.00 15.06 -27.43
N ALA A 227 14.93 15.24 -26.12
CA ALA A 227 15.32 14.21 -25.15
C ALA A 227 14.27 13.09 -25.04
N ASP A 228 13.83 12.63 -26.19
CA ASP A 228 13.30 11.29 -26.43
C ASP A 228 14.48 10.42 -26.83
N GLY A 229 15.29 10.02 -25.90
CA GLY A 229 16.40 9.14 -26.26
C GLY A 229 17.47 9.06 -25.19
N ASP A 230 17.81 7.86 -24.93
CA ASP A 230 18.90 7.29 -24.17
C ASP A 230 18.73 7.22 -22.65
N GLY A 231 17.90 6.24 -22.27
CA GLY A 231 18.14 5.54 -21.02
C GLY A 231 17.58 6.16 -19.75
N LEU A 232 16.97 7.33 -19.79
CA LEU A 232 16.29 7.90 -18.64
C LEU A 232 14.79 7.61 -18.68
N SER A 233 14.22 7.32 -17.53
CA SER A 233 12.83 6.98 -17.37
C SER A 233 12.24 7.72 -16.17
N LEU A 234 11.08 8.34 -16.41
CA LEU A 234 10.30 8.99 -15.38
C LEU A 234 9.29 7.99 -14.79
N SER A 235 9.21 7.87 -13.47
CA SER A 235 8.35 6.91 -12.78
C SER A 235 7.55 7.59 -11.71
N GLU A 236 6.23 7.38 -11.74
CA GLU A 236 5.37 7.73 -10.62
C GLU A 236 5.27 6.54 -9.66
N VAL A 237 5.59 6.78 -8.37
CA VAL A 237 5.57 5.75 -7.32
C VAL A 237 4.88 6.28 -6.07
N VAL A 238 4.29 5.39 -5.29
CA VAL A 238 3.65 5.71 -4.00
C VAL A 238 4.51 5.22 -2.87
N VAL A 239 4.72 6.07 -1.86
CA VAL A 239 5.41 5.70 -0.62
C VAL A 239 4.50 4.81 0.20
N THR A 240 5.00 3.63 0.58
CA THR A 240 4.33 2.69 1.47
C THR A 240 4.75 2.90 2.93
N GLU A 241 4.05 2.31 3.88
CA GLU A 241 4.46 2.33 5.29
C GLU A 241 5.81 1.65 5.52
N THR A 242 6.12 0.62 4.73
CA THR A 242 7.35 -0.15 4.78
C THR A 242 8.47 0.45 3.93
N SER A 243 8.21 1.55 3.22
CA SER A 243 9.21 2.23 2.38
C SER A 243 10.38 2.75 3.20
N ARG A 244 11.58 2.63 2.65
CA ARG A 244 12.80 3.25 3.20
C ARG A 244 12.70 4.78 3.31
N LEU A 245 11.78 5.39 2.55
CA LEU A 245 11.52 6.82 2.53
C LEU A 245 10.55 7.26 3.64
N ASN A 246 9.82 6.34 4.27
CA ASN A 246 8.86 6.69 5.31
C ASN A 246 9.53 7.42 6.49
N GLY A 247 9.05 8.61 6.81
CA GLY A 247 9.58 9.47 7.88
C GLY A 247 10.96 10.09 7.59
N LYS A 248 11.50 9.91 6.38
CA LYS A 248 12.82 10.40 5.97
C LYS A 248 12.73 11.29 4.74
N SER A 249 13.78 12.06 4.49
CA SER A 249 13.94 12.80 3.24
C SER A 249 14.76 11.99 2.23
N VAL A 250 14.62 12.33 0.94
CA VAL A 250 15.43 11.70 -0.13
C VAL A 250 16.92 11.95 0.05
N GLU A 251 17.28 13.09 0.63
CA GLU A 251 18.66 13.44 0.97
C GLU A 251 19.23 12.50 2.03
N THR A 252 18.46 12.25 3.11
CA THR A 252 18.85 11.33 4.19
C THR A 252 19.03 9.88 3.71
N VAL A 253 18.16 9.43 2.81
CA VAL A 253 18.23 8.08 2.23
C VAL A 253 19.35 7.98 1.20
N GLY A 254 19.77 9.11 0.64
CA GLY A 254 20.87 9.17 -0.34
C GLY A 254 20.47 8.65 -1.72
N LEU A 255 19.24 8.89 -2.14
CA LEU A 255 18.69 8.38 -3.40
C LEU A 255 19.56 8.73 -4.60
N ALA A 256 19.99 9.98 -4.72
CA ALA A 256 20.78 10.44 -5.86
C ALA A 256 22.18 9.81 -5.90
N TRP A 257 22.88 9.77 -4.78
CA TRP A 257 24.27 9.30 -4.76
C TRP A 257 24.43 7.78 -4.63
N ARG A 258 23.44 7.06 -4.05
CA ARG A 258 23.48 5.60 -3.95
C ARG A 258 22.91 4.92 -5.19
N GLN A 259 21.83 5.45 -5.73
CA GLN A 259 21.06 4.80 -6.79
C GLN A 259 21.08 5.56 -8.12
N GLY A 260 21.59 6.79 -8.15
CA GLY A 260 21.57 7.63 -9.35
C GLY A 260 20.15 8.05 -9.77
N ALA A 261 19.20 8.04 -8.84
CA ALA A 261 17.83 8.45 -9.09
C ALA A 261 17.55 9.81 -8.45
N VAL A 262 16.68 10.57 -9.07
CA VAL A 262 16.37 11.94 -8.70
C VAL A 262 14.88 12.09 -8.44
N LEU A 263 14.53 12.78 -7.33
CA LEU A 263 13.16 13.15 -7.03
C LEU A 263 12.79 14.43 -7.76
N MET A 264 11.86 14.33 -8.72
CA MET A 264 11.40 15.43 -9.56
C MET A 264 10.17 16.15 -8.99
N GLY A 265 9.38 15.46 -8.20
CA GLY A 265 8.16 16.02 -7.64
C GLY A 265 7.56 15.17 -6.53
N VAL A 266 6.79 15.80 -5.67
CA VAL A 266 6.00 15.15 -4.63
C VAL A 266 4.58 15.68 -4.67
N ALA A 267 3.60 14.79 -4.62
CA ALA A 267 2.21 15.17 -4.34
C ALA A 267 1.74 14.52 -3.05
N ARG A 268 1.15 15.32 -2.17
CA ARG A 268 0.55 14.87 -0.90
C ARG A 268 -0.90 15.34 -0.85
N ASN A 269 -1.84 14.43 -0.60
CA ASN A 269 -3.28 14.73 -0.54
C ASN A 269 -3.79 15.49 -1.77
N GLY A 270 -3.31 15.11 -2.97
CA GLY A 270 -3.69 15.73 -4.24
C GLY A 270 -3.09 17.12 -4.49
N LYS A 271 -2.19 17.61 -3.62
CA LYS A 271 -1.49 18.89 -3.81
C LYS A 271 -0.03 18.68 -4.11
N LYS A 272 0.47 19.37 -5.14
CA LYS A 272 1.90 19.39 -5.45
C LYS A 272 2.67 20.15 -4.36
N ILE A 273 3.81 19.59 -3.97
CA ILE A 273 4.79 20.24 -3.12
C ILE A 273 5.96 20.62 -4.02
N THR A 274 6.24 21.92 -4.17
CA THR A 274 7.26 22.43 -5.09
C THR A 274 8.51 22.93 -4.38
N LYS A 275 8.46 23.16 -3.06
CA LYS A 275 9.58 23.76 -2.32
C LYS A 275 10.33 22.72 -1.50
N ARG A 276 11.68 22.77 -1.56
CA ARG A 276 12.62 21.99 -0.72
C ARG A 276 12.39 20.47 -0.77
N LEU A 277 12.10 19.93 -1.94
CA LEU A 277 11.81 18.51 -2.16
C LEU A 277 12.84 17.56 -1.53
N ARG A 278 14.11 17.92 -1.57
CA ARG A 278 15.20 17.09 -1.02
C ARG A 278 15.14 16.91 0.49
N LYS A 279 14.74 17.95 1.23
CA LYS A 279 14.64 17.96 2.70
C LYS A 279 13.25 17.62 3.20
N LEU A 280 12.30 17.42 2.29
CA LEU A 280 10.92 17.07 2.62
C LEU A 280 10.87 15.70 3.28
N THR A 281 10.31 15.62 4.48
CA THR A 281 9.99 14.34 5.11
C THR A 281 8.82 13.70 4.37
N LEU A 282 9.08 12.53 3.78
CA LEU A 282 8.10 11.78 3.02
C LEU A 282 7.25 10.92 3.95
N LEU A 283 5.97 10.78 3.62
CA LEU A 283 4.98 10.05 4.39
C LEU A 283 4.31 8.98 3.53
N PRO A 284 3.75 7.91 4.11
CA PRO A 284 2.94 6.94 3.38
C PRO A 284 1.79 7.62 2.64
N GLY A 285 1.54 7.19 1.41
CA GLY A 285 0.55 7.80 0.52
C GLY A 285 1.05 8.99 -0.30
N ASP A 286 2.29 9.48 -0.09
CA ASP A 286 2.90 10.47 -0.98
C ASP A 286 3.17 9.85 -2.35
N ILE A 287 2.83 10.59 -3.41
CA ILE A 287 3.21 10.24 -4.78
C ILE A 287 4.51 10.94 -5.11
N LEU A 288 5.49 10.18 -5.56
CA LEU A 288 6.78 10.68 -5.97
C LEU A 288 6.95 10.52 -7.48
N LEU A 289 7.52 11.52 -8.12
CA LEU A 289 7.98 11.46 -9.48
C LEU A 289 9.50 11.27 -9.45
N LEU A 290 9.95 10.08 -9.86
CA LEU A 290 11.37 9.71 -9.87
C LEU A 290 11.91 9.69 -11.29
N LEU A 291 13.07 10.29 -11.49
CA LEU A 291 13.87 10.18 -12.71
C LEU A 291 15.02 9.22 -12.45
N SER A 292 15.15 8.18 -13.26
CA SER A 292 16.22 7.18 -13.13
C SER A 292 16.60 6.57 -14.48
N GLN A 293 17.71 5.83 -14.52
CA GLN A 293 18.06 5.03 -15.69
C GLN A 293 17.02 3.92 -15.88
N LYS A 294 16.52 3.75 -17.12
CA LYS A 294 15.48 2.79 -17.46
C LYS A 294 15.79 1.36 -16.98
N GLU A 295 17.04 0.95 -17.10
CA GLU A 295 17.52 -0.37 -16.70
C GLU A 295 17.57 -0.56 -15.18
N LYS A 296 17.71 0.52 -14.41
CA LYS A 296 17.82 0.49 -12.94
C LYS A 296 16.51 0.81 -12.22
N THR A 297 15.50 1.23 -12.95
CA THR A 297 14.26 1.73 -12.35
C THR A 297 13.59 0.69 -11.47
N ASP A 298 13.46 -0.56 -11.93
CA ASP A 298 12.82 -1.64 -11.18
C ASP A 298 13.60 -1.95 -9.89
N HIS A 299 14.93 -2.00 -9.98
CA HIS A 299 15.81 -2.17 -8.82
C HIS A 299 15.65 -1.02 -7.80
N ILE A 300 15.47 0.22 -8.26
CA ILE A 300 15.30 1.39 -7.39
C ILE A 300 13.93 1.33 -6.69
N ILE A 301 12.88 0.96 -7.40
CA ILE A 301 11.53 0.78 -6.86
C ILE A 301 11.55 -0.30 -5.77
N ASP A 302 12.15 -1.45 -6.05
CA ASP A 302 12.29 -2.55 -5.09
C ASP A 302 13.15 -2.14 -3.89
N TRP A 303 14.28 -1.46 -4.14
CA TRP A 303 15.17 -0.99 -3.08
C TRP A 303 14.51 0.03 -2.15
N LEU A 304 13.69 0.93 -2.70
CA LEU A 304 12.92 1.91 -1.93
C LEU A 304 11.70 1.28 -1.23
N ASN A 305 11.24 0.13 -1.69
CA ASN A 305 9.99 -0.51 -1.31
C ASN A 305 8.79 0.43 -1.50
N VAL A 306 8.67 0.97 -2.70
CA VAL A 306 7.58 1.86 -3.14
C VAL A 306 6.74 1.17 -4.21
N LEU A 307 5.48 1.60 -4.39
CA LEU A 307 4.58 1.01 -5.38
C LEU A 307 4.57 1.87 -6.66
N PRO A 308 4.88 1.30 -7.84
CA PRO A 308 4.75 2.02 -9.10
C PRO A 308 3.28 2.27 -9.45
N LEU A 309 2.96 3.49 -9.94
CA LEU A 309 1.63 3.85 -10.43
C LEU A 309 1.45 3.56 -11.92
N GLU A 310 2.54 3.51 -12.67
CA GLU A 310 2.51 3.16 -14.10
C GLU A 310 3.05 1.75 -14.31
N ASP A 311 2.27 0.96 -15.05
CA ASP A 311 2.74 -0.35 -15.53
C ASP A 311 3.66 -0.11 -16.73
N ARG A 312 4.95 -0.29 -16.54
CA ARG A 312 5.98 -0.04 -17.57
C ARG A 312 6.15 -1.20 -18.51
N GLY A 313 5.05 -1.84 -18.90
CA GLY A 313 5.19 -2.96 -19.83
C GLY A 313 6.27 -3.94 -19.38
N THR A 314 6.47 -4.11 -18.05
CA THR A 314 7.14 -5.28 -17.54
C THR A 314 6.37 -6.41 -18.18
N GLN A 315 6.91 -6.95 -19.25
CA GLN A 315 6.51 -8.24 -19.75
C GLN A 315 6.66 -9.12 -18.51
N LEU A 316 5.53 -9.31 -17.82
CA LEU A 316 5.39 -10.48 -16.98
C LEU A 316 5.67 -11.62 -17.96
N THR A 317 6.94 -11.96 -18.10
CA THR A 317 7.34 -13.18 -18.76
C THR A 317 6.55 -14.22 -18.01
N ALA A 318 5.51 -14.73 -18.67
CA ALA A 318 4.69 -15.79 -18.12
C ALA A 318 5.67 -16.92 -17.82
N ASN A 319 6.15 -16.95 -16.58
CA ASN A 319 7.09 -17.95 -16.14
C ASN A 319 6.34 -19.25 -16.34
N SER A 320 6.89 -20.17 -17.10
CA SER A 320 6.24 -21.46 -17.41
C SER A 320 5.80 -22.21 -16.15
N LYS A 321 6.31 -21.80 -15.00
CA LYS A 321 6.04 -22.36 -13.67
C LYS A 321 4.84 -21.73 -12.93
N THR A 322 4.22 -20.66 -13.45
CA THR A 322 3.08 -20.00 -12.79
C THR A 322 1.90 -20.95 -12.61
N GLY A 323 1.59 -21.78 -13.61
CA GLY A 323 0.53 -22.78 -13.51
C GLY A 323 0.79 -23.80 -12.42
N VAL A 324 2.04 -24.25 -12.28
CA VAL A 324 2.46 -25.19 -11.24
C VAL A 324 2.33 -24.56 -9.85
N ALA A 325 2.73 -23.29 -9.72
CA ALA A 325 2.59 -22.56 -8.45
C ALA A 325 1.12 -22.46 -8.01
N ILE A 326 0.24 -22.06 -8.91
CA ILE A 326 -1.20 -21.98 -8.63
C ILE A 326 -1.78 -23.36 -8.28
N ALA A 327 -1.38 -24.40 -9.00
CA ALA A 327 -1.87 -25.76 -8.75
C ALA A 327 -1.43 -26.30 -7.38
N LEU A 328 -0.17 -26.09 -6.97
CA LEU A 328 0.34 -26.50 -5.67
C LEU A 328 -0.35 -25.75 -4.52
N PHE A 329 -0.52 -24.45 -4.68
CA PHE A 329 -1.23 -23.63 -3.68
C PHE A 329 -2.69 -24.05 -3.57
N GLY A 330 -3.39 -24.22 -4.72
CA GLY A 330 -4.77 -24.67 -4.76
C GLY A 330 -4.96 -26.08 -4.14
N ALA A 331 -4.02 -27.00 -4.41
CA ALA A 331 -4.04 -28.33 -3.81
C ALA A 331 -3.89 -28.28 -2.28
N ALA A 332 -2.99 -27.43 -1.76
CA ALA A 332 -2.81 -27.26 -0.32
C ALA A 332 -4.08 -26.72 0.36
N ILE A 333 -4.72 -25.72 -0.26
CA ILE A 333 -6.00 -25.18 0.24
C ILE A 333 -7.09 -26.26 0.22
N LEU A 334 -7.21 -27.02 -0.87
CA LEU A 334 -8.20 -28.11 -0.97
C LEU A 334 -7.97 -29.20 0.07
N MET A 335 -6.73 -29.66 0.23
CA MET A 335 -6.38 -30.70 1.20
C MET A 335 -6.67 -30.25 2.64
N SER A 336 -6.39 -28.99 2.94
CA SER A 336 -6.70 -28.40 4.25
C SER A 336 -8.20 -28.25 4.46
N SER A 337 -8.95 -27.86 3.43
CA SER A 337 -10.41 -27.68 3.51
C SER A 337 -11.18 -28.99 3.75
N VAL A 338 -10.63 -30.11 3.24
CA VAL A 338 -11.19 -31.46 3.46
C VAL A 338 -10.70 -32.06 4.79
N GLY A 339 -9.84 -31.36 5.53
CA GLY A 339 -9.32 -31.80 6.81
C GLY A 339 -8.22 -32.86 6.75
N ILE A 340 -7.62 -33.10 5.57
CA ILE A 340 -6.56 -34.10 5.38
C ILE A 340 -5.25 -33.63 6.00
N VAL A 341 -4.94 -32.33 5.88
CA VAL A 341 -3.69 -31.74 6.38
C VAL A 341 -4.01 -30.42 7.07
N TYR A 342 -3.38 -30.18 8.22
CA TYR A 342 -3.47 -28.89 8.93
C TYR A 342 -2.89 -27.76 8.07
N LEU A 343 -3.62 -26.66 7.92
CA LEU A 343 -3.32 -25.59 6.97
C LEU A 343 -1.88 -25.04 7.04
N PRO A 344 -1.32 -24.71 8.23
CA PRO A 344 0.07 -24.25 8.34
C PRO A 344 1.09 -25.26 7.80
N ILE A 345 0.85 -26.56 7.99
CA ILE A 345 1.72 -27.62 7.47
C ILE A 345 1.61 -27.70 5.95
N ALA A 346 0.39 -27.63 5.40
CA ALA A 346 0.16 -27.64 3.96
C ALA A 346 0.84 -26.44 3.28
N LEU A 347 0.70 -25.25 3.83
CA LEU A 347 1.34 -24.03 3.29
C LEU A 347 2.87 -24.07 3.44
N GLY A 348 3.40 -24.58 4.56
CA GLY A 348 4.84 -24.81 4.73
C GLY A 348 5.41 -25.75 3.68
N LEU A 349 4.68 -26.84 3.37
CA LEU A 349 5.07 -27.77 2.32
C LEU A 349 5.07 -27.09 0.94
N VAL A 350 4.09 -26.24 0.63
CA VAL A 350 4.06 -25.46 -0.62
C VAL A 350 5.28 -24.58 -0.76
N VAL A 351 5.67 -23.88 0.31
CA VAL A 351 6.88 -23.02 0.30
C VAL A 351 8.13 -23.86 0.01
N VAL A 352 8.28 -25.03 0.65
CA VAL A 352 9.40 -25.95 0.40
C VAL A 352 9.38 -26.41 -1.07
N LEU A 353 8.22 -26.80 -1.62
CA LEU A 353 8.08 -27.22 -3.01
C LEU A 353 8.39 -26.07 -3.99
N TYR A 354 8.02 -24.83 -3.67
CA TYR A 354 8.35 -23.66 -4.49
C TYR A 354 9.87 -23.44 -4.59
N VAL A 355 10.58 -23.62 -3.48
CA VAL A 355 12.05 -23.52 -3.47
C VAL A 355 12.68 -24.69 -4.25
N LEU A 356 12.25 -25.93 -4.01
CA LEU A 356 12.78 -27.13 -4.69
C LEU A 356 12.55 -27.10 -6.22
N LEU A 357 11.40 -26.60 -6.66
CA LEU A 357 11.08 -26.48 -8.08
C LEU A 357 11.69 -25.21 -8.71
N GLY A 358 12.40 -24.39 -7.94
CA GLY A 358 12.99 -23.13 -8.41
C GLY A 358 11.94 -22.14 -8.89
N ILE A 359 10.77 -22.14 -8.26
CA ILE A 359 9.72 -21.12 -8.44
C ILE A 359 10.05 -19.90 -7.60
N LEU A 360 10.60 -20.12 -6.39
CA LEU A 360 10.98 -19.11 -5.44
C LEU A 360 12.46 -19.25 -5.07
N GLU A 361 13.21 -18.16 -5.16
CA GLU A 361 14.60 -18.11 -4.70
C GLU A 361 14.65 -17.95 -3.18
N ILE A 362 15.60 -18.61 -2.52
CA ILE A 362 15.72 -18.60 -1.04
C ILE A 362 15.90 -17.17 -0.51
N ASP A 363 16.71 -16.35 -1.20
CA ASP A 363 16.94 -14.97 -0.77
C ASP A 363 15.65 -14.13 -0.82
N ARG A 364 14.81 -14.34 -1.84
CA ARG A 364 13.51 -13.67 -1.95
C ARG A 364 12.52 -14.16 -0.89
N LEU A 365 12.61 -15.44 -0.49
CA LEU A 365 11.76 -15.98 0.57
C LEU A 365 11.92 -15.17 1.87
N TYR A 366 13.16 -14.97 2.33
CA TYR A 366 13.43 -14.21 3.57
C TYR A 366 13.00 -12.75 3.48
N HIS A 367 13.14 -12.12 2.29
CA HIS A 367 12.68 -10.75 2.07
C HIS A 367 11.16 -10.63 2.00
N SER A 368 10.44 -11.69 1.64
CA SER A 368 8.98 -11.72 1.56
C SER A 368 8.30 -11.96 2.90
N ILE A 369 9.05 -12.36 3.95
CA ILE A 369 8.51 -12.54 5.29
C ILE A 369 8.20 -11.17 5.91
N GLU A 370 6.95 -10.95 6.27
CA GLU A 370 6.53 -9.76 7.02
C GLU A 370 6.94 -9.86 8.50
N TRP A 371 8.24 -9.77 8.78
CA TRP A 371 8.80 -9.85 10.14
C TRP A 371 8.09 -8.95 11.16
N PRO A 372 7.70 -7.69 10.82
CA PRO A 372 6.94 -6.84 11.73
C PRO A 372 5.64 -7.47 12.22
N VAL A 373 4.94 -8.24 11.37
CA VAL A 373 3.70 -8.93 11.74
C VAL A 373 3.99 -10.07 12.71
N ILE A 374 5.05 -10.86 12.46
CA ILE A 374 5.45 -11.95 13.34
C ILE A 374 5.84 -11.42 14.73
N VAL A 375 6.68 -10.37 14.76
CA VAL A 375 7.09 -9.72 16.01
C VAL A 375 5.89 -9.12 16.73
N LEU A 376 4.99 -8.46 16.00
CA LEU A 376 3.76 -7.90 16.55
C LEU A 376 2.90 -8.97 17.20
N LEU A 377 2.62 -10.07 16.50
CA LEU A 377 1.84 -11.20 17.03
C LEU A 377 2.50 -11.80 18.26
N GLY A 378 3.81 -12.06 18.21
CA GLY A 378 4.57 -12.59 19.34
C GLY A 378 4.57 -11.68 20.57
N SER A 379 4.56 -10.36 20.36
CA SER A 379 4.54 -9.37 21.45
C SER A 379 3.15 -9.11 22.01
N LEU A 380 2.12 -9.21 21.18
CA LEU A 380 0.74 -8.88 21.57
C LEU A 380 0.03 -10.03 22.30
N ILE A 381 0.42 -11.29 22.06
CA ILE A 381 -0.12 -12.45 22.81
C ILE A 381 0.12 -12.30 24.31
N PRO A 382 1.36 -12.01 24.80
CA PRO A 382 1.61 -11.73 26.21
C PRO A 382 0.83 -10.53 26.73
N LEU A 383 0.61 -9.50 25.90
CA LEU A 383 -0.18 -8.32 26.28
C LEU A 383 -1.66 -8.66 26.51
N GLY A 384 -2.25 -9.48 25.62
CA GLY A 384 -3.59 -10.01 25.80
C GLY A 384 -3.72 -10.81 27.10
N THR A 385 -2.74 -11.70 27.39
CA THR A 385 -2.70 -12.45 28.64
C THR A 385 -2.52 -11.53 29.87
N ALA A 386 -1.72 -10.47 29.77
CA ALA A 386 -1.58 -9.50 30.85
C ALA A 386 -2.89 -8.73 31.11
N LEU A 387 -3.62 -8.37 30.07
CA LEU A 387 -4.94 -7.73 30.19
C LEU A 387 -5.94 -8.66 30.89
N GLU A 388 -5.91 -9.94 30.57
CA GLU A 388 -6.75 -10.97 31.19
C GLU A 388 -6.37 -11.18 32.67
N THR A 389 -5.09 -11.41 32.98
CA THR A 389 -4.60 -11.66 34.34
C THR A 389 -4.71 -10.45 35.26
N SER A 390 -4.68 -9.22 34.73
CA SER A 390 -4.89 -7.98 35.47
C SER A 390 -6.36 -7.69 35.79
N GLY A 391 -7.30 -8.48 35.26
CA GLY A 391 -8.73 -8.24 35.39
C GLY A 391 -9.28 -7.18 34.42
N GLY A 392 -8.47 -6.66 33.50
CA GLY A 392 -8.87 -5.63 32.55
C GLY A 392 -9.97 -6.11 31.59
N THR A 393 -9.90 -7.38 31.15
CA THR A 393 -10.97 -7.99 30.32
C THR A 393 -12.28 -8.10 31.06
N ALA A 394 -12.24 -8.50 32.34
CA ALA A 394 -13.42 -8.59 33.19
C ALA A 394 -14.07 -7.22 33.37
N LEU A 395 -13.28 -6.19 33.66
CA LEU A 395 -13.78 -4.82 33.81
C LEU A 395 -14.47 -4.32 32.52
N LEU A 396 -13.85 -4.54 31.36
CA LEU A 396 -14.45 -4.15 30.07
C LEU A 396 -15.74 -4.91 29.77
N ALA A 397 -15.77 -6.21 30.07
CA ALA A 397 -16.97 -7.03 29.90
C ALA A 397 -18.10 -6.61 30.86
N GLU A 398 -17.78 -6.35 32.13
CA GLU A 398 -18.75 -5.88 33.12
C GLU A 398 -19.36 -4.52 32.72
N LEU A 399 -18.55 -3.60 32.23
CA LEU A 399 -19.04 -2.32 31.71
C LEU A 399 -20.00 -2.55 30.54
N LEU A 400 -19.67 -3.44 29.60
CA LEU A 400 -20.53 -3.79 28.47
C LEU A 400 -21.87 -4.40 28.97
N LEU A 401 -21.81 -5.33 29.91
CA LEU A 401 -22.99 -5.97 30.47
C LEU A 401 -23.89 -4.99 31.27
N GLN A 402 -23.28 -4.03 31.97
CA GLN A 402 -24.04 -2.96 32.63
C GLN A 402 -24.85 -2.10 31.64
N PHE A 403 -24.24 -1.79 30.47
CA PHE A 403 -24.93 -1.06 29.39
C PHE A 403 -26.04 -1.91 28.71
N THR A 404 -25.94 -3.22 28.81
CA THR A 404 -26.88 -4.16 28.17
C THR A 404 -27.78 -4.90 29.16
N GLU A 405 -27.83 -4.48 30.42
CA GLU A 405 -28.61 -5.12 31.46
C GLU A 405 -30.09 -5.22 31.05
N GLY A 406 -30.65 -6.43 31.10
CA GLY A 406 -32.04 -6.70 30.69
C GLY A 406 -32.27 -6.75 29.18
N GLN A 407 -31.22 -6.60 28.35
CA GLN A 407 -31.32 -6.75 26.90
C GLN A 407 -31.02 -8.20 26.49
N PRO A 408 -31.54 -8.66 25.34
CA PRO A 408 -31.24 -10.00 24.84
C PRO A 408 -29.75 -10.12 24.39
N ASP A 409 -29.20 -11.34 24.45
CA ASP A 409 -27.77 -11.63 24.22
C ASP A 409 -27.28 -11.18 22.84
N TRP A 410 -28.14 -11.21 21.81
CA TRP A 410 -27.80 -10.67 20.49
C TRP A 410 -27.47 -9.17 20.50
N MET A 411 -27.99 -8.40 21.45
CA MET A 411 -27.71 -6.98 21.59
C MET A 411 -26.31 -6.76 22.18
N VAL A 412 -25.87 -7.63 23.08
CA VAL A 412 -24.48 -7.65 23.59
C VAL A 412 -23.50 -7.88 22.42
N LEU A 413 -23.80 -8.86 21.56
CA LEU A 413 -23.04 -9.15 20.36
C LEU A 413 -23.00 -7.95 19.41
N LEU A 414 -24.13 -7.29 19.16
CA LEU A 414 -24.24 -6.08 18.34
C LEU A 414 -23.34 -4.95 18.87
N ILE A 415 -23.41 -4.67 20.18
CA ILE A 415 -22.63 -3.60 20.80
C ILE A 415 -21.15 -3.94 20.77
N LEU A 416 -20.76 -5.18 21.05
CA LEU A 416 -19.38 -5.64 20.89
C LEU A 416 -18.87 -5.42 19.47
N MET A 417 -19.68 -5.74 18.45
CA MET A 417 -19.33 -5.50 17.04
C MET A 417 -19.09 -4.01 16.77
N ILE A 418 -20.01 -3.14 17.18
CA ILE A 418 -19.90 -1.69 16.94
C ILE A 418 -18.65 -1.13 17.65
N MET A 419 -18.43 -1.52 18.90
CA MET A 419 -17.25 -1.06 19.67
C MET A 419 -15.94 -1.54 19.03
N THR A 420 -15.87 -2.80 18.63
CA THR A 420 -14.69 -3.38 17.98
C THR A 420 -14.41 -2.69 16.64
N MET A 421 -15.44 -2.42 15.84
CA MET A 421 -15.34 -1.72 14.56
C MET A 421 -14.82 -0.29 14.74
N THR A 422 -15.43 0.47 15.67
CA THR A 422 -15.00 1.84 16.00
C THR A 422 -13.54 1.87 16.51
N LEU A 423 -13.17 0.89 17.31
CA LEU A 423 -11.79 0.77 17.81
C LEU A 423 -10.81 0.47 16.67
N SER A 424 -11.22 -0.35 15.70
CA SER A 424 -10.40 -0.70 14.53
C SER A 424 -10.18 0.47 13.56
N ASP A 425 -11.10 1.43 13.50
CA ASP A 425 -10.92 2.65 12.72
C ASP A 425 -9.84 3.59 13.28
N ILE A 426 -9.53 3.47 14.58
CA ILE A 426 -8.56 4.30 15.30
C ILE A 426 -7.23 3.56 15.46
N LEU A 427 -7.30 2.29 15.83
CA LEU A 427 -6.15 1.38 15.96
C LEU A 427 -5.98 0.57 14.68
N ASN A 428 -4.95 -0.27 14.63
CA ASN A 428 -4.87 -1.27 13.56
C ASN A 428 -5.73 -2.51 13.89
N ASN A 429 -6.19 -3.21 12.85
CA ASN A 429 -7.06 -4.39 12.95
C ASN A 429 -6.51 -5.47 13.89
N THR A 430 -5.19 -5.71 13.84
CA THR A 430 -4.50 -6.73 14.64
C THR A 430 -4.56 -6.41 16.13
N ALA A 431 -4.21 -5.18 16.51
CA ALA A 431 -4.24 -4.74 17.91
C ALA A 431 -5.66 -4.76 18.45
N THR A 432 -6.64 -4.29 17.69
CA THR A 432 -8.04 -4.32 18.05
C THR A 432 -8.52 -5.75 18.33
N THR A 433 -8.16 -6.70 17.46
CA THR A 433 -8.54 -8.11 17.62
C THR A 433 -8.00 -8.70 18.91
N ILE A 434 -6.75 -8.42 19.25
CA ILE A 434 -6.10 -8.98 20.45
C ILE A 434 -6.74 -8.44 21.73
N VAL A 435 -7.18 -7.19 21.72
CA VAL A 435 -7.88 -6.61 22.87
C VAL A 435 -9.32 -7.12 22.96
N ALA A 436 -10.03 -7.21 21.84
CA ALA A 436 -11.44 -7.56 21.82
C ALA A 436 -11.70 -9.08 21.98
N ALA A 437 -10.79 -9.95 21.54
CA ALA A 437 -11.00 -11.41 21.62
C ALA A 437 -11.14 -11.95 23.05
N PRO A 438 -10.27 -11.59 24.02
CA PRO A 438 -10.46 -12.00 25.40
C PRO A 438 -11.74 -11.45 26.03
N VAL A 439 -12.14 -10.22 25.66
CA VAL A 439 -13.41 -9.62 26.12
C VAL A 439 -14.60 -10.42 25.58
N ALA A 440 -14.55 -10.81 24.30
CA ALA A 440 -15.56 -11.65 23.66
C ALA A 440 -15.74 -13.01 24.36
N LEU A 441 -14.61 -13.66 24.68
CA LEU A 441 -14.63 -14.93 25.43
C LEU A 441 -15.23 -14.77 26.83
N HIS A 442 -14.84 -13.71 27.54
CA HIS A 442 -15.36 -13.45 28.88
C HIS A 442 -16.86 -13.11 28.88
N LEU A 443 -17.34 -12.35 27.88
CA LEU A 443 -18.76 -12.07 27.70
C LEU A 443 -19.56 -13.34 27.46
N ALA A 444 -19.08 -14.22 26.57
CA ALA A 444 -19.74 -15.49 26.30
C ALA A 444 -19.84 -16.38 27.56
N ASP A 445 -18.76 -16.44 28.35
CA ASP A 445 -18.73 -17.19 29.61
C ASP A 445 -19.73 -16.61 30.64
N GLN A 446 -19.75 -15.30 30.81
CA GLN A 446 -20.67 -14.63 31.73
C GLN A 446 -22.16 -14.80 31.36
N LEU A 447 -22.45 -14.83 30.06
CA LEU A 447 -23.80 -15.04 29.54
C LEU A 447 -24.19 -16.53 29.53
N GLY A 448 -23.21 -17.44 29.69
CA GLY A 448 -23.43 -18.88 29.60
C GLY A 448 -23.76 -19.37 28.19
N VAL A 449 -23.29 -18.66 27.15
CA VAL A 449 -23.58 -18.94 25.75
C VAL A 449 -22.31 -19.36 24.99
N SER A 450 -22.48 -19.80 23.73
CA SER A 450 -21.32 -20.18 22.87
C SER A 450 -20.37 -18.99 22.63
N ALA A 451 -19.06 -19.23 22.67
CA ALA A 451 -18.06 -18.23 22.36
C ALA A 451 -17.90 -17.97 20.86
N ASP A 452 -18.27 -18.91 19.99
CA ASP A 452 -18.07 -18.83 18.55
C ASP A 452 -18.73 -17.60 17.89
N PRO A 453 -20.01 -17.24 18.19
CA PRO A 453 -20.63 -16.04 17.64
C PRO A 453 -19.89 -14.76 18.05
N PHE A 454 -19.43 -14.66 19.30
CA PHE A 454 -18.71 -13.48 19.80
C PHE A 454 -17.32 -13.35 19.17
N LEU A 455 -16.60 -14.47 19.02
CA LEU A 455 -15.32 -14.49 18.33
C LEU A 455 -15.46 -14.13 16.85
N MET A 456 -16.50 -14.64 16.17
CA MET A 456 -16.78 -14.31 14.77
C MET A 456 -17.16 -12.83 14.61
N ALA A 457 -17.96 -12.28 15.54
CA ALA A 457 -18.30 -10.87 15.57
C ALA A 457 -17.05 -9.97 15.66
N VAL A 458 -16.10 -10.33 16.53
CA VAL A 458 -14.82 -9.62 16.64
C VAL A 458 -13.99 -9.75 15.34
N ALA A 459 -13.90 -10.94 14.73
CA ALA A 459 -13.16 -11.16 13.51
C ALA A 459 -13.64 -10.26 12.36
N ILE A 460 -14.97 -10.22 12.13
CA ILE A 460 -15.58 -9.40 11.08
C ILE A 460 -15.42 -7.90 11.39
N SER A 461 -15.75 -7.48 12.61
CA SER A 461 -15.72 -6.06 12.97
C SER A 461 -14.32 -5.47 13.05
N ALA A 462 -13.34 -6.21 13.58
CA ALA A 462 -11.95 -5.77 13.59
C ALA A 462 -11.35 -5.61 12.18
N SER A 463 -11.86 -6.39 11.21
CA SER A 463 -11.44 -6.28 9.81
C SER A 463 -12.15 -5.15 9.05
N ALA A 464 -13.25 -4.60 9.59
CA ALA A 464 -14.11 -3.61 8.94
C ALA A 464 -13.72 -2.18 9.31
N ALA A 465 -12.53 -1.73 8.94
CA ALA A 465 -12.03 -0.38 9.19
C ALA A 465 -12.16 0.47 7.92
N PHE A 466 -13.26 1.20 7.77
CA PHE A 466 -13.60 1.95 6.57
C PHE A 466 -13.77 3.46 6.79
N LEU A 467 -13.85 3.94 8.04
CA LEU A 467 -14.14 5.35 8.33
C LEU A 467 -12.91 6.24 8.18
N THR A 468 -11.71 5.68 8.34
CA THR A 468 -10.47 6.45 8.35
C THR A 468 -9.40 5.86 7.42
N PRO A 469 -8.45 6.67 6.95
CA PRO A 469 -7.29 6.14 6.23
C PRO A 469 -6.29 5.43 7.15
N ILE A 470 -6.37 5.62 8.49
CA ILE A 470 -5.41 5.06 9.46
C ILE A 470 -5.80 3.62 9.83
N GLY A 471 -7.09 3.31 9.92
CA GLY A 471 -7.59 2.01 10.37
C GLY A 471 -7.08 0.84 9.53
N HIS A 472 -6.85 1.04 8.23
CA HIS A 472 -6.34 -0.01 7.35
C HIS A 472 -5.27 0.51 6.38
N LYS A 473 -4.16 -0.24 6.23
CA LYS A 473 -3.03 0.10 5.34
C LYS A 473 -3.45 0.35 3.88
N ASN A 474 -4.44 -0.39 3.37
CA ASN A 474 -4.98 -0.19 2.03
C ASN A 474 -5.50 1.23 1.83
N ASN A 475 -6.21 1.76 2.84
CA ASN A 475 -6.77 3.09 2.80
C ASN A 475 -5.68 4.17 2.77
N THR A 476 -4.58 3.96 3.51
CA THR A 476 -3.41 4.85 3.47
C THR A 476 -2.74 4.88 2.10
N ILE A 477 -2.59 3.72 1.45
CA ILE A 477 -1.93 3.60 0.13
C ILE A 477 -2.69 4.39 -0.94
N ILE A 478 -4.01 4.30 -0.95
CA ILE A 478 -4.83 4.99 -1.97
C ILE A 478 -5.06 6.47 -1.70
N LEU A 479 -4.67 6.99 -0.52
CA LEU A 479 -4.92 8.37 -0.10
C LEU A 479 -4.36 9.37 -1.12
N GLY A 480 -3.09 9.18 -1.50
CA GLY A 480 -2.41 10.01 -2.50
C GLY A 480 -2.96 9.80 -3.92
N PRO A 481 -2.87 8.56 -4.46
CA PRO A 481 -3.33 8.27 -5.83
C PRO A 481 -4.79 8.61 -6.10
N GLY A 482 -5.65 8.47 -5.10
CA GLY A 482 -7.07 8.83 -5.19
C GLY A 482 -7.36 10.31 -4.98
N GLY A 483 -6.38 11.10 -4.50
CA GLY A 483 -6.56 12.52 -4.15
C GLY A 483 -7.51 12.74 -2.98
N TYR A 484 -7.62 11.75 -2.09
CA TYR A 484 -8.55 11.80 -0.97
C TYR A 484 -8.02 12.68 0.19
N ARG A 485 -8.96 13.13 1.01
CA ARG A 485 -8.69 13.71 2.33
C ARG A 485 -9.13 12.73 3.40
N PHE A 486 -8.60 12.91 4.60
CA PHE A 486 -8.99 12.11 5.78
C PHE A 486 -10.52 12.00 5.92
N SER A 487 -11.22 13.12 5.76
CA SER A 487 -12.67 13.22 5.91
C SER A 487 -13.50 12.65 4.75
N ASP A 488 -12.91 12.03 3.73
CA ASP A 488 -13.68 11.50 2.61
C ASP A 488 -14.12 10.05 2.84
N TYR A 489 -13.37 9.32 3.67
CA TYR A 489 -13.57 7.88 3.91
C TYR A 489 -14.91 7.58 4.58
N TRP A 490 -15.29 8.33 5.60
CA TRP A 490 -16.53 8.09 6.34
C TRP A 490 -17.79 8.17 5.46
N ARG A 491 -17.75 8.93 4.36
CA ARG A 491 -18.92 9.11 3.47
C ARG A 491 -19.37 7.80 2.84
N MET A 492 -18.44 6.98 2.41
CA MET A 492 -18.72 5.64 1.88
C MET A 492 -18.58 4.58 2.96
N GLY A 493 -17.65 4.77 3.90
CA GLY A 493 -17.37 3.83 4.97
C GLY A 493 -18.54 3.64 5.93
N LEU A 494 -19.14 4.72 6.44
CA LEU A 494 -20.22 4.61 7.43
C LEU A 494 -21.45 3.84 6.91
N PRO A 495 -22.02 4.13 5.71
CA PRO A 495 -23.08 3.31 5.16
C PRO A 495 -22.69 1.84 4.96
N LEU A 496 -21.43 1.58 4.58
CA LEU A 496 -20.90 0.23 4.41
C LEU A 496 -20.82 -0.49 5.76
N GLU A 497 -20.31 0.14 6.80
CA GLU A 497 -20.23 -0.44 8.15
C GLU A 497 -21.59 -0.75 8.74
N ILE A 498 -22.56 0.16 8.59
CA ILE A 498 -23.95 -0.09 9.00
C ILE A 498 -24.51 -1.32 8.29
N MET A 499 -24.24 -1.44 6.98
CA MET A 499 -24.69 -2.60 6.22
C MET A 499 -23.99 -3.89 6.67
N ILE A 500 -22.70 -3.84 6.97
CA ILE A 500 -21.93 -4.99 7.49
C ILE A 500 -22.54 -5.46 8.80
N VAL A 501 -22.79 -4.58 9.74
CA VAL A 501 -23.41 -4.91 11.03
C VAL A 501 -24.80 -5.51 10.82
N ALA A 502 -25.63 -4.89 9.99
CA ALA A 502 -27.00 -5.34 9.72
C ALA A 502 -27.06 -6.73 9.08
N ILE A 503 -26.05 -7.10 8.28
CA ILE A 503 -25.96 -8.43 7.65
C ILE A 503 -25.28 -9.43 8.59
N SER A 504 -24.20 -9.02 9.27
CA SER A 504 -23.37 -9.94 10.05
C SER A 504 -24.09 -10.45 11.29
N VAL A 505 -24.78 -9.59 12.03
CA VAL A 505 -25.46 -10.01 13.27
C VAL A 505 -26.45 -11.15 13.03
N PRO A 506 -27.44 -11.04 12.11
CA PRO A 506 -28.35 -12.15 11.83
C PRO A 506 -27.63 -13.40 11.28
N LEU A 507 -26.64 -13.22 10.41
CA LEU A 507 -25.92 -14.37 9.82
C LEU A 507 -25.08 -15.09 10.87
N ILE A 508 -24.39 -14.38 11.75
CA ILE A 508 -23.64 -14.98 12.85
C ILE A 508 -24.55 -15.83 13.71
N LEU A 509 -25.71 -15.32 14.10
CA LEU A 509 -26.66 -16.04 14.93
C LEU A 509 -27.30 -17.26 14.25
N VAL A 510 -27.38 -17.26 12.92
CA VAL A 510 -27.86 -18.43 12.13
C VAL A 510 -26.79 -19.48 11.99
N VAL A 511 -25.53 -19.07 11.72
CA VAL A 511 -24.41 -20.00 11.46
C VAL A 511 -23.82 -20.52 12.77
N TRP A 512 -23.72 -19.67 13.78
CA TRP A 512 -23.26 -19.98 15.14
C TRP A 512 -24.32 -19.52 16.14
N PRO A 513 -25.26 -20.39 16.52
CA PRO A 513 -26.26 -20.07 17.56
C PRO A 513 -25.60 -19.76 18.91
N LEU A 514 -26.20 -18.84 19.66
CA LEU A 514 -25.77 -18.47 21.01
C LEU A 514 -25.93 -19.63 22.00
#